data_4c472aa87255106652e77f79d04aff9f
#
_entry.id   4c472aa87255106652e77f79d04aff9f
#
_cell.length_a   1.000
_cell.length_b   1.000
_cell.length_c   1.000
_cell.angle_alpha   90.00
_cell.angle_beta   90.00
_cell.angle_gamma   90.00
#
_symmetry.space_group_name_H-M   'P 1'
#
loop_
_entity.id
_entity.type
_entity.pdbx_description
1 polymer ?
#
loop_
_entity_poly.entity_id
_entity_poly.type
_entity_poly.pdbx_seq_one_letter_code
_entity_poly.pdbx_strand_id
1 'polypeptide(L)'
;MAILEVTDLRARYSARGPEILKGISFEVEEDDFFAIIGPSGAGKSTLIRCINRLIEPTSGNIQLHGTDMLGLNTKDLRLMRRHIGMIFQEFNLINRMSVMDNVLSGRLGYVGAIRSIFRNFTNRDIQRALELLERVGLQDHVDKRADQLSGGQRQRV
;
A
#
# COMPACT_ATOMS: atom_id res chain seq x y z
N MET A 1 -16.66 5.29 15.36
CA MET A 1 -15.41 6.05 15.64
C MET A 1 -14.60 6.04 14.36
N ALA A 2 -14.21 7.20 13.84
CA ALA A 2 -13.53 7.25 12.55
C ALA A 2 -12.20 6.49 12.60
N ILE A 3 -11.99 5.60 11.63
CA ILE A 3 -10.73 4.87 11.44
C ILE A 3 -9.72 5.73 10.67
N LEU A 4 -10.21 6.59 9.77
CA LEU A 4 -9.43 7.51 8.97
C LEU A 4 -10.10 8.89 8.99
N GLU A 5 -9.33 9.92 9.34
CA GLU A 5 -9.76 11.32 9.26
C GLU A 5 -8.77 12.08 8.38
N VAL A 6 -9.27 12.82 7.42
CA VAL A 6 -8.50 13.68 6.52
C VAL A 6 -9.05 15.10 6.63
N THR A 7 -8.20 16.08 6.90
CA THR A 7 -8.62 17.47 7.12
C THR A 7 -7.77 18.43 6.29
N ASP A 8 -8.42 19.23 5.45
CA ASP A 8 -7.84 20.26 4.56
C ASP A 8 -6.57 19.79 3.82
N LEU A 9 -6.59 18.55 3.35
CA LEU A 9 -5.43 17.92 2.73
C LEU A 9 -5.11 18.55 1.39
N ARG A 10 -3.87 19.06 1.25
CA ARG A 10 -3.36 19.69 0.02
C ARG A 10 -2.12 18.98 -0.45
N ALA A 11 -1.97 18.85 -1.75
CA ALA A 11 -0.78 18.21 -2.33
C ALA A 11 -0.46 18.73 -3.73
N ARG A 12 0.85 18.74 -4.04
CA ARG A 12 1.41 19.01 -5.37
C ARG A 12 2.61 18.10 -5.61
N TYR A 13 2.93 17.79 -6.85
CA TYR A 13 4.09 16.93 -7.18
C TYR A 13 5.43 17.69 -7.16
N SER A 14 5.40 18.99 -7.31
CA SER A 14 6.61 19.82 -7.26
C SER A 14 6.31 21.14 -6.57
N ALA A 15 7.34 21.77 -5.98
CA ALA A 15 7.19 23.02 -5.23
C ALA A 15 6.56 24.18 -6.05
N ARG A 16 6.76 24.18 -7.36
CA ARG A 16 6.22 25.20 -8.29
C ARG A 16 5.08 24.66 -9.16
N GLY A 17 4.69 23.38 -9.00
CA GLY A 17 3.61 22.78 -9.77
C GLY A 17 2.22 23.17 -9.28
N PRO A 18 1.19 22.91 -10.10
CA PRO A 18 -0.18 23.14 -9.70
C PRO A 18 -0.55 22.27 -8.50
N GLU A 19 -1.44 22.80 -7.67
CA GLU A 19 -2.03 22.05 -6.56
C GLU A 19 -3.05 21.03 -7.10
N ILE A 20 -2.85 19.76 -6.74
CA ILE A 20 -3.67 18.65 -7.19
C ILE A 20 -4.77 18.36 -6.18
N LEU A 21 -4.43 18.33 -4.90
CA LEU A 21 -5.40 18.28 -3.82
C LEU A 21 -5.54 19.70 -3.25
N LYS A 22 -6.77 20.19 -3.19
CA LYS A 22 -7.08 21.60 -2.89
C LYS A 22 -7.93 21.74 -1.62
N GLY A 23 -7.50 21.07 -0.54
CA GLY A 23 -8.22 21.13 0.73
C GLY A 23 -9.32 20.07 0.81
N ILE A 24 -8.93 18.80 0.73
CA ILE A 24 -9.85 17.66 0.83
C ILE A 24 -10.05 17.31 2.30
N SER A 25 -11.32 17.17 2.73
CA SER A 25 -11.68 16.72 4.06
C SER A 25 -12.77 15.66 3.99
N PHE A 26 -12.59 14.58 4.75
CA PHE A 26 -13.56 13.49 4.92
C PHE A 26 -13.17 12.60 6.08
N GLU A 27 -14.12 11.79 6.53
CA GLU A 27 -13.96 10.77 7.56
C GLU A 27 -14.45 9.43 7.03
N VAL A 28 -13.84 8.35 7.51
CA VAL A 28 -14.25 6.97 7.21
C VAL A 28 -14.37 6.24 8.54
N GLU A 29 -15.52 5.63 8.79
CA GLU A 29 -15.76 4.81 9.96
C GLU A 29 -15.19 3.40 9.77
N GLU A 30 -15.06 2.66 10.87
CA GLU A 30 -14.71 1.24 10.82
C GLU A 30 -15.79 0.45 10.07
N ASP A 31 -15.40 -0.48 9.23
CA ASP A 31 -16.25 -1.30 8.36
C ASP A 31 -17.00 -0.53 7.25
N ASP A 32 -16.72 0.75 7.04
CA ASP A 32 -17.32 1.53 5.95
C ASP A 32 -16.75 1.13 4.57
N PHE A 33 -17.63 1.20 3.58
CA PHE A 33 -17.26 1.20 2.17
C PHE A 33 -17.29 2.63 1.62
N PHE A 34 -16.13 3.27 1.55
CA PHE A 34 -15.99 4.66 1.09
C PHE A 34 -15.47 4.72 -0.36
N ALA A 35 -16.22 5.35 -1.26
CA ALA A 35 -15.88 5.47 -2.67
C ALA A 35 -15.46 6.88 -3.05
N ILE A 36 -14.31 7.02 -3.75
CA ILE A 36 -13.83 8.29 -4.31
C ILE A 36 -14.05 8.27 -5.82
N ILE A 37 -15.01 9.09 -6.30
CA ILE A 37 -15.44 9.16 -7.69
C ILE A 37 -15.01 10.50 -8.30
N GLY A 38 -14.68 10.50 -9.58
CA GLY A 38 -14.33 11.72 -10.32
C GLY A 38 -13.62 11.41 -11.64
N PRO A 39 -13.44 12.41 -12.52
CA PRO A 39 -12.81 12.24 -13.81
C PRO A 39 -11.33 11.82 -13.70
N SER A 40 -10.73 11.39 -14.82
CA SER A 40 -9.28 11.16 -14.90
C SER A 40 -8.54 12.46 -14.58
N GLY A 41 -7.45 12.37 -13.81
CA GLY A 41 -6.68 13.55 -13.39
C GLY A 41 -7.23 14.31 -12.19
N ALA A 42 -8.39 13.96 -11.63
CA ALA A 42 -8.99 14.65 -10.47
C ALA A 42 -8.22 14.49 -9.14
N GLY A 43 -7.10 13.77 -9.13
CA GLY A 43 -6.28 13.59 -7.92
C GLY A 43 -6.62 12.39 -7.05
N LYS A 44 -7.54 11.50 -7.47
CA LYS A 44 -7.94 10.30 -6.68
C LYS A 44 -6.76 9.45 -6.25
N SER A 45 -5.90 9.07 -7.19
CA SER A 45 -4.70 8.27 -6.89
C SER A 45 -3.68 9.04 -6.06
N THR A 46 -3.60 10.37 -6.20
CA THR A 46 -2.77 11.23 -5.37
C THR A 46 -3.26 11.23 -3.93
N LEU A 47 -4.57 11.34 -3.72
CA LEU A 47 -5.18 11.28 -2.39
C LEU A 47 -4.85 9.97 -1.67
N ILE A 48 -5.07 8.82 -2.31
CA ILE A 48 -4.73 7.51 -1.74
C ILE A 48 -3.24 7.40 -1.41
N ARG A 49 -2.36 7.92 -2.28
CA ARG A 49 -0.91 7.93 -2.03
C ARG A 49 -0.50 8.89 -0.90
N CYS A 50 -1.22 9.99 -0.70
CA CYS A 50 -1.00 10.88 0.43
C CYS A 50 -1.43 10.24 1.75
N ILE A 51 -2.55 9.52 1.79
CA ILE A 51 -3.00 8.81 2.99
C ILE A 51 -1.93 7.83 3.47
N ASN A 52 -1.28 7.12 2.56
CA ASN A 52 -0.17 6.21 2.88
C ASN A 52 1.20 6.90 2.93
N ARG A 53 1.27 8.24 2.80
CA ARG A 53 2.52 9.04 2.72
C ARG A 53 3.53 8.49 1.70
N LEU A 54 3.05 7.92 0.59
CA LEU A 54 3.86 7.66 -0.61
C LEU A 54 4.13 8.97 -1.38
N ILE A 55 3.23 9.94 -1.21
CA ILE A 55 3.40 11.34 -1.61
C ILE A 55 3.21 12.16 -0.35
N GLU A 56 4.17 13.03 -0.03
CA GLU A 56 4.05 13.94 1.11
C GLU A 56 3.06 15.07 0.77
N PRO A 57 2.00 15.26 1.58
CA PRO A 57 1.13 16.42 1.44
C PRO A 57 1.88 17.73 1.65
N THR A 58 1.38 18.80 1.08
CA THR A 58 1.92 20.16 1.31
C THR A 58 1.36 20.80 2.57
N SER A 59 0.13 20.45 2.94
CA SER A 59 -0.53 20.85 4.19
C SER A 59 -1.75 19.97 4.46
N GLY A 60 -2.39 20.18 5.60
CA GLY A 60 -3.54 19.44 6.08
C GLY A 60 -3.15 18.43 7.16
N ASN A 61 -4.08 17.56 7.51
CA ASN A 61 -3.85 16.51 8.50
C ASN A 61 -4.43 15.17 8.03
N ILE A 62 -3.79 14.07 8.45
CA ILE A 62 -4.26 12.70 8.24
C ILE A 62 -4.12 11.96 9.55
N GLN A 63 -5.23 11.50 10.11
CA GLN A 63 -5.24 10.62 11.28
C GLN A 63 -5.69 9.22 10.88
N LEU A 64 -4.94 8.22 11.28
CA LEU A 64 -5.29 6.81 11.12
C LEU A 64 -5.33 6.16 12.50
N HIS A 65 -6.47 5.58 12.88
CA HIS A 65 -6.71 5.08 14.24
C HIS A 65 -6.34 6.11 15.33
N GLY A 66 -6.67 7.38 15.12
CA GLY A 66 -6.34 8.48 16.03
C GLY A 66 -4.85 8.89 16.07
N THR A 67 -4.01 8.31 15.20
CA THR A 67 -2.58 8.64 15.11
C THR A 67 -2.33 9.62 13.96
N ASP A 68 -1.70 10.77 14.24
CA ASP A 68 -1.28 11.72 13.22
C ASP A 68 -0.19 11.11 12.32
N MET A 69 -0.56 10.79 11.09
CA MET A 69 0.32 10.18 10.10
C MET A 69 1.46 11.12 9.67
N LEU A 70 1.25 12.42 9.67
CA LEU A 70 2.22 13.39 9.14
C LEU A 70 3.34 13.68 10.15
N GLY A 71 3.05 13.59 11.46
CA GLY A 71 4.02 13.75 12.53
C GLY A 71 4.95 12.55 12.75
N LEU A 72 4.66 11.39 12.13
CA LEU A 72 5.44 10.18 12.36
C LEU A 72 6.84 10.25 11.73
N ASN A 73 7.84 9.79 12.46
CA ASN A 73 9.15 9.49 11.91
C ASN A 73 9.13 8.23 11.02
N THR A 74 10.20 7.98 10.29
CA THR A 74 10.28 6.87 9.31
C THR A 74 10.01 5.49 9.93
N LYS A 75 10.44 5.26 11.18
CA LYS A 75 10.27 3.97 11.87
C LYS A 75 8.79 3.75 12.22
N ASP A 76 8.14 4.75 12.80
CA ASP A 76 6.76 4.66 13.24
C ASP A 76 5.80 4.67 12.05
N LEU A 77 6.10 5.43 11.00
CA LEU A 77 5.37 5.39 9.73
C LEU A 77 5.41 3.99 9.10
N ARG A 78 6.56 3.29 9.13
CA ARG A 78 6.66 1.90 8.66
C ARG A 78 5.75 0.97 9.46
N LEU A 79 5.61 1.18 10.77
CA LEU A 79 4.70 0.41 11.61
C LEU A 79 3.24 0.70 11.27
N MET A 80 2.87 1.97 11.12
CA MET A 80 1.50 2.35 10.76
C MET A 80 1.09 1.83 9.38
N ARG A 81 1.98 1.81 8.40
CA ARG A 81 1.71 1.25 7.06
C ARG A 81 1.35 -0.25 7.06
N ARG A 82 1.60 -0.98 8.15
CA ARG A 82 1.13 -2.37 8.30
C ARG A 82 -0.39 -2.48 8.43
N HIS A 83 -1.04 -1.40 8.86
CA HIS A 83 -2.49 -1.30 9.00
C HIS A 83 -3.18 -0.85 7.71
N ILE A 84 -2.41 -0.52 6.66
CA ILE A 84 -2.95 -0.06 5.37
C ILE A 84 -2.61 -1.09 4.30
N GLY A 85 -3.60 -1.82 3.81
CA GLY A 85 -3.49 -2.61 2.58
C GLY A 85 -3.73 -1.72 1.37
N MET A 86 -2.84 -1.74 0.38
CA MET A 86 -2.98 -0.97 -0.84
C MET A 86 -2.96 -1.88 -2.06
N ILE A 87 -4.05 -1.87 -2.83
CA ILE A 87 -4.14 -2.55 -4.12
C ILE A 87 -3.90 -1.50 -5.21
N PHE A 88 -2.87 -1.70 -6.01
CA PHE A 88 -2.49 -0.79 -7.07
C PHE A 88 -3.22 -1.11 -8.37
N GLN A 89 -3.44 -0.10 -9.19
CA GLN A 89 -4.01 -0.27 -10.54
C GLN A 89 -3.07 -1.07 -11.46
N GLU A 90 -1.76 -0.86 -11.35
CA GLU A 90 -0.73 -1.69 -11.94
C GLU A 90 -0.29 -2.76 -10.94
N PHE A 91 0.16 -3.91 -11.42
CA PHE A 91 0.44 -5.07 -10.58
C PHE A 91 1.53 -4.83 -9.55
N ASN A 92 2.44 -3.89 -9.77
CA ASN A 92 3.60 -3.56 -8.92
C ASN A 92 4.45 -4.77 -8.53
N LEU A 93 4.46 -5.79 -9.39
CA LEU A 93 5.27 -6.98 -9.19
C LEU A 93 6.70 -6.75 -9.69
N ILE A 94 7.65 -7.34 -9.00
CA ILE A 94 9.03 -7.41 -9.46
C ILE A 94 9.12 -8.53 -10.50
N ASN A 95 9.11 -8.17 -11.77
CA ASN A 95 8.95 -9.08 -12.89
C ASN A 95 9.91 -10.29 -12.89
N ARG A 96 11.17 -10.08 -12.48
CA ARG A 96 12.22 -11.11 -12.49
C ARG A 96 12.24 -11.97 -11.21
N MET A 97 11.40 -11.68 -10.24
CA MET A 97 11.25 -12.47 -9.02
C MET A 97 10.18 -13.54 -9.18
N SER A 98 10.27 -14.61 -8.37
CA SER A 98 9.22 -15.62 -8.29
C SER A 98 7.92 -15.05 -7.73
N VAL A 99 6.82 -15.76 -7.95
CA VAL A 99 5.53 -15.45 -7.32
C VAL A 99 5.67 -15.46 -5.80
N MET A 100 6.31 -16.50 -5.25
CA MET A 100 6.58 -16.61 -3.81
C MET A 100 7.34 -15.40 -3.28
N ASP A 101 8.41 -14.99 -3.94
CA ASP A 101 9.22 -13.84 -3.53
C ASP A 101 8.43 -12.52 -3.57
N ASN A 102 7.57 -12.35 -4.58
CA ASN A 102 6.70 -11.17 -4.66
C ASN A 102 5.72 -11.14 -3.48
N VAL A 103 5.06 -12.24 -3.17
CA VAL A 103 4.14 -12.33 -2.01
C VAL A 103 4.89 -12.10 -0.69
N LEU A 104 6.05 -12.73 -0.50
CA LEU A 104 6.87 -12.55 0.69
C LEU A 104 7.41 -11.13 0.84
N SER A 105 7.56 -10.37 -0.26
CA SER A 105 7.96 -8.96 -0.19
C SER A 105 6.99 -8.12 0.64
N GLY A 106 5.71 -8.47 0.65
CA GLY A 106 4.70 -7.84 1.51
C GLY A 106 4.97 -8.03 3.02
N ARG A 107 5.77 -9.04 3.40
CA ARG A 107 6.18 -9.28 4.79
C ARG A 107 7.41 -8.48 5.23
N LEU A 108 8.10 -7.78 4.32
CA LEU A 108 9.30 -6.99 4.63
C LEU A 108 9.06 -5.93 5.73
N GLY A 109 7.83 -5.42 5.84
CA GLY A 109 7.43 -4.53 6.92
C GLY A 109 7.53 -5.15 8.32
N TYR A 110 7.43 -6.47 8.44
CA TYR A 110 7.34 -7.23 9.70
C TYR A 110 8.65 -7.88 10.12
N VAL A 111 9.63 -7.95 9.25
CA VAL A 111 10.95 -8.53 9.55
C VAL A 111 11.97 -7.43 9.83
N GLY A 112 12.98 -7.73 10.67
CA GLY A 112 14.06 -6.79 10.96
C GLY A 112 14.92 -6.51 9.72
N ALA A 113 15.59 -5.34 9.70
CA ALA A 113 16.35 -4.86 8.54
C ALA A 113 17.36 -5.89 7.99
N ILE A 114 18.12 -6.56 8.86
CA ILE A 114 19.12 -7.58 8.46
C ILE A 114 18.44 -8.76 7.78
N ARG A 115 17.37 -9.31 8.36
CA ARG A 115 16.60 -10.42 7.77
C ARG A 115 15.94 -10.03 6.46
N SER A 116 15.50 -8.78 6.33
CA SER A 116 14.92 -8.22 5.11
C SER A 116 15.93 -8.23 3.96
N ILE A 117 17.20 -7.81 4.21
CA ILE A 117 18.28 -7.81 3.20
C ILE A 117 18.56 -9.23 2.69
N PHE A 118 18.66 -10.19 3.61
CA PHE A 118 18.93 -11.60 3.27
C PHE A 118 17.68 -12.40 2.88
N ARG A 119 16.50 -11.76 2.80
CA ARG A 119 15.22 -12.41 2.48
C ARG A 119 14.94 -13.63 3.37
N ASN A 120 15.42 -13.60 4.60
CA ASN A 120 15.28 -14.69 5.56
C ASN A 120 13.91 -14.57 6.25
N PHE A 121 12.89 -15.13 5.60
CA PHE A 121 11.54 -15.21 6.12
C PHE A 121 11.39 -16.40 7.06
N THR A 122 10.47 -16.29 8.01
CA THR A 122 10.17 -17.40 8.93
C THR A 122 9.35 -18.48 8.20
N ASN A 123 9.42 -19.72 8.70
CA ASN A 123 8.57 -20.81 8.18
C ASN A 123 7.07 -20.43 8.25
N ARG A 124 6.68 -19.65 9.27
CA ARG A 124 5.30 -19.14 9.40
C ARG A 124 4.94 -18.18 8.26
N ASP A 125 5.85 -17.30 7.85
CA ASP A 125 5.60 -16.38 6.73
C ASP A 125 5.47 -17.15 5.41
N ILE A 126 6.33 -18.16 5.20
CA ILE A 126 6.31 -19.02 4.02
C ILE A 126 4.99 -19.82 3.96
N GLN A 127 4.60 -20.46 5.05
CA GLN A 127 3.33 -21.18 5.11
C GLN A 127 2.13 -20.28 4.83
N ARG A 128 2.13 -19.08 5.42
CA ARG A 128 1.07 -18.09 5.17
C ARG A 128 1.02 -17.64 3.71
N ALA A 129 2.17 -17.46 3.05
CA ALA A 129 2.24 -17.13 1.64
C ALA A 129 1.67 -18.26 0.78
N LEU A 130 1.99 -19.53 1.06
CA LEU A 130 1.44 -20.69 0.37
C LEU A 130 -0.09 -20.78 0.50
N GLU A 131 -0.62 -20.63 1.72
CA GLU A 131 -2.06 -20.62 1.97
C GLU A 131 -2.78 -19.52 1.16
N LEU A 132 -2.19 -18.32 1.08
CA LEU A 132 -2.75 -17.21 0.32
C LEU A 132 -2.71 -17.48 -1.18
N LEU A 133 -1.61 -18.05 -1.69
CA LEU A 133 -1.47 -18.43 -3.10
C LEU A 133 -2.46 -19.55 -3.49
N GLU A 134 -2.71 -20.52 -2.60
CA GLU A 134 -3.72 -21.52 -2.80
C GLU A 134 -5.14 -20.91 -2.90
N ARG A 135 -5.48 -19.99 -2.00
CA ARG A 135 -6.79 -19.30 -1.99
C ARG A 135 -7.06 -18.52 -3.27
N VAL A 136 -6.04 -18.05 -3.97
CA VAL A 136 -6.18 -17.34 -5.26
C VAL A 136 -5.89 -18.22 -6.47
N GLY A 137 -5.69 -19.54 -6.27
CA GLY A 137 -5.46 -20.53 -7.32
C GLY A 137 -4.13 -20.36 -8.04
N LEU A 138 -3.07 -20.04 -7.31
CA LEU A 138 -1.71 -19.87 -7.81
C LEU A 138 -0.69 -20.83 -7.18
N GLN A 139 -1.13 -21.88 -6.48
CA GLN A 139 -0.28 -22.85 -5.80
C GLN A 139 0.72 -23.55 -6.77
N ASP A 140 0.33 -23.77 -8.02
CA ASP A 140 1.17 -24.42 -9.02
C ASP A 140 2.15 -23.45 -9.73
N HIS A 141 2.16 -22.20 -9.28
CA HIS A 141 2.91 -21.11 -9.92
C HIS A 141 3.92 -20.44 -8.98
N VAL A 142 4.11 -20.99 -7.77
CA VAL A 142 4.93 -20.39 -6.69
C VAL A 142 6.35 -20.06 -7.13
N ASP A 143 6.97 -20.92 -7.91
CA ASP A 143 8.35 -20.78 -8.38
C ASP A 143 8.47 -20.06 -9.73
N LYS A 144 7.34 -19.81 -10.41
CA LYS A 144 7.35 -19.07 -11.68
C LYS A 144 7.71 -17.61 -11.46
N ARG A 145 8.43 -17.03 -12.39
CA ARG A 145 8.68 -15.59 -12.41
C ARG A 145 7.39 -14.83 -12.72
N ALA A 146 7.24 -13.65 -12.13
CA ALA A 146 6.04 -12.84 -12.31
C ALA A 146 5.81 -12.42 -13.79
N ASP A 147 6.88 -12.26 -14.59
CA ASP A 147 6.77 -11.94 -16.01
C ASP A 147 6.27 -13.11 -16.89
N GLN A 148 6.28 -14.35 -16.37
CA GLN A 148 5.76 -15.54 -17.05
C GLN A 148 4.26 -15.79 -16.78
N LEU A 149 3.64 -14.98 -15.94
CA LEU A 149 2.23 -15.08 -15.59
C LEU A 149 1.36 -14.33 -16.60
N SER A 150 0.14 -14.82 -16.83
CA SER A 150 -0.89 -14.08 -17.55
C SER A 150 -1.30 -12.81 -16.78
N GLY A 151 -1.94 -11.85 -17.46
CA GLY A 151 -2.42 -10.62 -16.83
C GLY A 151 -3.31 -10.87 -15.61
N GLY A 152 -4.29 -11.77 -15.74
CA GLY A 152 -5.17 -12.16 -14.62
C GLY A 152 -4.46 -12.92 -13.49
N GLN A 153 -3.41 -13.68 -13.80
CA GLN A 153 -2.58 -14.30 -12.76
C GLN A 153 -1.75 -13.25 -12.03
N ARG A 154 -1.15 -12.29 -12.71
CA ARG A 154 -0.40 -11.17 -12.10
C ARG A 154 -1.27 -10.31 -11.20
N GLN A 155 -2.55 -10.15 -11.53
CA GLN A 155 -3.48 -9.38 -10.70
C GLN A 155 -3.83 -10.09 -9.39
N ARG A 156 -3.68 -11.40 -9.32
CA ARG A 156 -3.96 -12.20 -8.12
C ARG A 156 -2.76 -12.39 -7.21
N VAL A 157 -1.55 -12.09 -7.68
CA VAL A 157 -0.32 -12.04 -6.87
C VAL A 157 -0.26 -10.76 -6.05
#